data_3541701568a4d1e74e1379df308bec9a
#
_entry.id   3541701568a4d1e74e1379df308bec9a
#
_cell.length_a   1.000
_cell.length_b   1.000
_cell.length_c   1.000
_cell.angle_alpha   90.00
_cell.angle_beta   90.00
_cell.angle_gamma   90.00
#
_symmetry.space_group_name_H-M   'P 1'
#
loop_
_entity.id
_entity.type
_entity.pdbx_description
1 polymer ?
#
loop_
_entity_poly.entity_id
_entity_poly.type
_entity_poly.pdbx_seq_one_letter_code
_entity_poly.pdbx_strand_id
1 'polypeptide(L)'
;MKNTYDLIIIGGGPAGLAAGIQAKKAGVEDLVILERDHELGGILNQCIHNGFGLHTFKEELTGPEYAQRYIDQAMELAIPYKLNTMVLDISRDGREKVVTIMNREEGLVFLRTKAVILAMGCRERPRGALNIPGYRPAGIYTAGTAQRLVNMEGYMPGREVVILGSGDIGLIMARRMTLEGAKVKVVAELMPYSGGLQRNIVQCLEDFNIPLKLSHTVIDIQGKERVTGITIAQVDENRKPIPGTEEIYSCDTLLLSCGLIPENELSSKLGAQLSPVTSGPVVNESLETSVEGVFACGNVLHVHDLVDYVSEEAGRAGIHGAEYIRDWNRDQARENKETVIRIQTEGGIRYSVPQMIRPDHMEDTVTVRFRVGRVFKDVYVSVYRGEERIVHKKRKKMAPGEMEQLVLKKSDLTAAEGLDKIVMKVEEES
;
A
#
# COMPACT_ATOMS: atom_id res chain seq x y z
N MET A 1 17.92 -27.38 12.11
CA MET A 1 17.27 -26.19 11.54
C MET A 1 16.44 -25.51 12.61
N LYS A 2 16.47 -24.19 12.67
CA LYS A 2 15.65 -23.43 13.62
C LYS A 2 14.25 -23.31 13.07
N ASN A 3 13.24 -23.81 13.80
CA ASN A 3 11.84 -23.83 13.37
C ASN A 3 10.91 -23.02 14.28
N THR A 4 11.48 -22.30 15.26
CA THR A 4 10.71 -21.47 16.20
C THR A 4 11.35 -20.09 16.31
N TYR A 5 10.52 -19.06 16.30
CA TYR A 5 10.89 -17.65 16.43
C TYR A 5 9.89 -16.93 17.35
N ASP A 6 10.32 -15.86 17.98
CA ASP A 6 9.40 -14.97 18.69
C ASP A 6 8.56 -14.14 17.71
N LEU A 7 9.19 -13.68 16.63
CA LEU A 7 8.55 -12.86 15.60
C LEU A 7 8.92 -13.32 14.20
N ILE A 8 7.94 -13.49 13.34
CA ILE A 8 8.13 -13.69 11.90
C ILE A 8 7.57 -12.48 11.15
N ILE A 9 8.38 -11.89 10.28
CA ILE A 9 7.98 -10.78 9.40
C ILE A 9 7.91 -11.31 7.97
N ILE A 10 6.78 -11.12 7.31
CA ILE A 10 6.55 -11.61 5.95
C ILE A 10 6.65 -10.47 4.95
N GLY A 11 7.70 -10.48 4.16
CA GLY A 11 8.10 -9.48 3.18
C GLY A 11 9.34 -8.69 3.61
N GLY A 12 10.36 -8.66 2.76
CA GLY A 12 11.65 -7.98 2.96
C GLY A 12 11.73 -6.62 2.26
N GLY A 13 10.58 -6.03 1.92
CA GLY A 13 10.48 -4.67 1.39
C GLY A 13 10.61 -3.60 2.49
N PRO A 14 10.39 -2.30 2.16
CA PRO A 14 10.56 -1.19 3.11
C PRO A 14 9.77 -1.35 4.40
N ALA A 15 8.55 -1.89 4.33
CA ALA A 15 7.73 -2.13 5.51
C ALA A 15 8.34 -3.21 6.42
N GLY A 16 8.70 -4.37 5.86
CA GLY A 16 9.24 -5.47 6.65
C GLY A 16 10.61 -5.15 7.27
N LEU A 17 11.47 -4.45 6.53
CA LEU A 17 12.76 -3.98 7.03
C LEU A 17 12.57 -3.00 8.19
N ALA A 18 11.73 -1.99 8.03
CA ALA A 18 11.46 -1.00 9.08
C ALA A 18 10.85 -1.66 10.33
N ALA A 19 9.88 -2.57 10.15
CA ALA A 19 9.29 -3.32 11.26
C ALA A 19 10.32 -4.17 12.00
N GLY A 20 11.17 -4.90 11.27
CA GLY A 20 12.23 -5.74 11.84
C GLY A 20 13.25 -4.94 12.65
N ILE A 21 13.70 -3.81 12.10
CA ILE A 21 14.64 -2.91 12.76
C ILE A 21 14.06 -2.39 14.08
N GLN A 22 12.81 -1.93 14.06
CA GLN A 22 12.20 -1.38 15.28
C GLN A 22 11.85 -2.48 16.30
N ALA A 23 11.40 -3.65 15.86
CA ALA A 23 11.20 -4.80 16.74
C ALA A 23 12.50 -5.22 17.44
N LYS A 24 13.62 -5.29 16.69
CA LYS A 24 14.94 -5.59 17.23
C LYS A 24 15.40 -4.55 18.26
N LYS A 25 15.26 -3.26 17.93
CA LYS A 25 15.55 -2.14 18.86
C LYS A 25 14.67 -2.15 20.10
N ALA A 26 13.42 -2.64 19.99
CA ALA A 26 12.47 -2.80 21.10
C ALA A 26 12.71 -4.08 21.93
N GLY A 27 13.76 -4.86 21.62
CA GLY A 27 14.24 -5.99 22.44
C GLY A 27 13.78 -7.38 21.96
N VAL A 28 13.26 -7.53 20.74
CA VAL A 28 12.99 -8.85 20.16
C VAL A 28 14.31 -9.41 19.61
N GLU A 29 14.89 -10.36 20.35
CA GLU A 29 16.15 -10.98 19.93
C GLU A 29 15.94 -12.04 18.85
N ASP A 30 14.86 -12.79 18.94
CA ASP A 30 14.55 -13.92 18.09
C ASP A 30 13.49 -13.58 17.04
N LEU A 31 13.93 -13.00 15.93
CA LEU A 31 13.06 -12.67 14.79
C LEU A 31 13.69 -13.12 13.47
N VAL A 32 12.85 -13.23 12.43
CA VAL A 32 13.28 -13.50 11.05
C VAL A 32 12.42 -12.76 10.05
N ILE A 33 13.02 -12.24 8.98
CA ILE A 33 12.34 -11.69 7.80
C ILE A 33 12.30 -12.76 6.71
N LEU A 34 11.12 -13.04 6.16
CA LEU A 34 10.90 -13.98 5.06
C LEU A 34 10.65 -13.19 3.78
N GLU A 35 11.51 -13.35 2.78
CA GLU A 35 11.40 -12.67 1.48
C GLU A 35 11.32 -13.69 0.34
N ARG A 36 10.32 -13.53 -0.53
CA ARG A 36 10.11 -14.42 -1.69
C ARG A 36 11.07 -14.17 -2.85
N ASP A 37 11.58 -12.95 -2.98
CA ASP A 37 12.54 -12.57 -4.03
C ASP A 37 13.97 -12.98 -3.63
N HIS A 38 14.89 -12.85 -4.56
CA HIS A 38 16.32 -13.18 -4.39
C HIS A 38 17.10 -12.08 -3.66
N GLU A 39 16.47 -10.95 -3.35
CA GLU A 39 17.09 -9.82 -2.65
C GLU A 39 16.08 -9.10 -1.75
N LEU A 40 16.59 -8.38 -0.74
CA LEU A 40 15.80 -7.45 0.08
C LEU A 40 15.55 -6.13 -0.66
N GLY A 41 14.61 -5.31 -0.16
CA GLY A 41 14.27 -4.00 -0.71
C GLY A 41 12.92 -3.97 -1.43
N GLY A 42 12.44 -5.10 -1.91
CA GLY A 42 11.12 -5.25 -2.52
C GLY A 42 10.94 -4.35 -3.73
N ILE A 43 9.77 -3.72 -3.85
CA ILE A 43 9.40 -2.89 -5.00
C ILE A 43 10.34 -1.68 -5.22
N LEU A 44 11.05 -1.23 -4.19
CA LEU A 44 11.95 -0.08 -4.30
C LEU A 44 13.12 -0.35 -5.25
N ASN A 45 13.58 -1.59 -5.37
CA ASN A 45 14.70 -1.94 -6.24
C ASN A 45 14.48 -1.58 -7.71
N GLN A 46 13.22 -1.59 -8.16
CA GLN A 46 12.88 -1.16 -9.53
C GLN A 46 12.55 0.34 -9.65
N CYS A 47 12.42 1.07 -8.54
CA CYS A 47 12.03 2.48 -8.52
C CYS A 47 13.27 3.39 -8.60
N ILE A 48 13.94 3.43 -9.76
CA ILE A 48 15.20 4.17 -9.96
C ILE A 48 15.05 5.71 -10.10
N HIS A 49 13.82 6.22 -10.02
CA HIS A 49 13.54 7.66 -9.98
C HIS A 49 13.72 8.23 -8.57
N ASN A 50 13.91 9.54 -8.48
CA ASN A 50 14.06 10.28 -7.23
C ASN A 50 12.70 10.53 -6.55
N GLY A 51 12.75 10.97 -5.28
CA GLY A 51 11.60 11.41 -4.50
C GLY A 51 11.33 10.60 -3.24
N PHE A 52 12.25 9.73 -2.87
CA PHE A 52 12.18 8.92 -1.64
C PHE A 52 13.08 9.54 -0.55
N GLY A 53 12.72 9.36 0.72
CA GLY A 53 13.56 9.69 1.87
C GLY A 53 13.50 11.12 2.37
N LEU A 54 12.75 12.01 1.75
CA LEU A 54 12.66 13.41 2.14
C LEU A 54 12.16 13.60 3.58
N HIS A 55 11.25 12.76 4.05
CA HIS A 55 10.73 12.82 5.42
C HIS A 55 11.60 12.08 6.41
N THR A 56 12.12 10.92 6.03
CA THR A 56 12.89 10.03 6.92
C THR A 56 14.36 10.44 7.02
N PHE A 57 15.02 10.61 5.87
CA PHE A 57 16.47 10.87 5.81
C PHE A 57 16.83 12.33 5.56
N LYS A 58 15.86 13.19 5.24
CA LYS A 58 16.06 14.60 4.84
C LYS A 58 16.93 14.73 3.58
N GLU A 59 16.95 13.69 2.78
CA GLU A 59 17.68 13.56 1.51
C GLU A 59 16.73 13.09 0.43
N GLU A 60 16.95 13.51 -0.81
CA GLU A 60 16.22 13.01 -1.96
C GLU A 60 16.97 11.81 -2.55
N LEU A 61 16.42 10.62 -2.36
CA LEU A 61 16.99 9.34 -2.75
C LEU A 61 16.21 8.71 -3.90
N THR A 62 16.85 7.80 -4.61
CA THR A 62 16.17 6.81 -5.45
C THR A 62 15.62 5.67 -4.59
N GLY A 63 14.74 4.83 -5.16
CA GLY A 63 14.20 3.67 -4.45
C GLY A 63 15.27 2.69 -3.95
N PRO A 64 16.23 2.27 -4.80
CA PRO A 64 17.34 1.41 -4.36
C PRO A 64 18.19 2.03 -3.25
N GLU A 65 18.51 3.32 -3.32
CA GLU A 65 19.26 4.02 -2.25
C GLU A 65 18.47 4.03 -0.93
N TYR A 66 17.17 4.30 -0.99
CA TYR A 66 16.30 4.22 0.19
C TYR A 66 16.27 2.81 0.78
N ALA A 67 16.09 1.78 -0.05
CA ALA A 67 16.09 0.39 0.37
C ALA A 67 17.42 0.01 1.02
N GLN A 68 18.54 0.42 0.42
CA GLN A 68 19.87 0.11 0.93
C GLN A 68 20.11 0.69 2.34
N ARG A 69 19.61 1.91 2.62
CA ARG A 69 19.69 2.52 3.97
C ARG A 69 19.02 1.66 5.05
N TYR A 70 17.90 0.99 4.71
CA TYR A 70 17.22 0.07 5.64
C TYR A 70 17.88 -1.31 5.69
N ILE A 71 18.40 -1.79 4.57
CA ILE A 71 19.16 -3.06 4.51
C ILE A 71 20.40 -2.94 5.37
N ASP A 72 21.17 -1.86 5.26
CA ASP A 72 22.38 -1.62 6.06
C ASP A 72 22.07 -1.63 7.56
N GLN A 73 21.01 -0.94 7.99
CA GLN A 73 20.56 -0.97 9.39
C GLN A 73 20.14 -2.37 9.86
N ALA A 74 19.48 -3.15 9.01
CA ALA A 74 19.09 -4.52 9.33
C ALA A 74 20.32 -5.43 9.48
N MET A 75 21.35 -5.24 8.63
CA MET A 75 22.63 -5.95 8.71
C MET A 75 23.42 -5.57 9.97
N GLU A 76 23.52 -4.28 10.29
CA GLU A 76 24.16 -3.79 11.51
C GLU A 76 23.55 -4.38 12.78
N LEU A 77 22.22 -4.58 12.78
CA LEU A 77 21.49 -5.21 13.88
C LEU A 77 21.51 -6.75 13.82
N ALA A 78 22.21 -7.32 12.84
CA ALA A 78 22.29 -8.77 12.59
C ALA A 78 20.89 -9.44 12.54
N ILE A 79 19.93 -8.80 11.87
CA ILE A 79 18.57 -9.34 11.70
C ILE A 79 18.61 -10.50 10.71
N PRO A 80 18.23 -11.74 11.11
CA PRO A 80 18.18 -12.87 10.21
C PRO A 80 17.10 -12.70 9.14
N TYR A 81 17.39 -13.13 7.92
CA TYR A 81 16.41 -13.17 6.83
C TYR A 81 16.58 -14.43 5.97
N LYS A 82 15.52 -14.84 5.29
CA LYS A 82 15.51 -15.94 4.32
C LYS A 82 14.99 -15.39 2.98
N LEU A 83 15.87 -15.39 1.98
CA LEU A 83 15.53 -15.05 0.58
C LEU A 83 14.96 -16.27 -0.16
N ASN A 84 14.39 -16.04 -1.35
CA ASN A 84 13.78 -17.09 -2.18
C ASN A 84 12.81 -17.99 -1.40
N THR A 85 12.17 -17.42 -0.35
CA THR A 85 11.34 -18.16 0.60
C THR A 85 9.90 -17.67 0.51
N MET A 86 9.05 -18.51 -0.09
CA MET A 86 7.61 -18.23 -0.24
C MET A 86 6.86 -18.68 1.00
N VAL A 87 6.07 -17.79 1.58
CA VAL A 87 5.07 -18.15 2.58
C VAL A 87 3.80 -18.63 1.87
N LEU A 88 3.39 -19.86 2.14
CA LEU A 88 2.25 -20.51 1.51
C LEU A 88 0.97 -20.40 2.34
N ASP A 89 1.13 -20.43 3.67
CA ASP A 89 0.01 -20.45 4.61
C ASP A 89 0.42 -19.93 5.99
N ILE A 90 -0.57 -19.43 6.73
CA ILE A 90 -0.45 -19.10 8.15
C ILE A 90 -1.66 -19.69 8.85
N SER A 91 -1.43 -20.53 9.85
CA SER A 91 -2.49 -21.14 10.67
C SER A 91 -2.26 -20.85 12.16
N ARG A 92 -3.26 -21.16 12.98
CA ARG A 92 -3.20 -21.03 14.43
C ARG A 92 -3.01 -22.41 15.07
N ASP A 93 -2.17 -22.48 16.09
CA ASP A 93 -2.02 -23.62 16.98
C ASP A 93 -2.04 -23.13 18.43
N GLY A 94 -3.21 -23.10 19.02
CA GLY A 94 -3.44 -22.41 20.28
C GLY A 94 -3.23 -20.90 20.14
N ARG A 95 -2.37 -20.34 20.99
CA ARG A 95 -1.94 -18.94 20.89
C ARG A 95 -0.85 -18.71 19.85
N GLU A 96 -0.05 -19.73 19.50
CA GLU A 96 1.01 -19.64 18.50
C GLU A 96 0.44 -19.58 17.07
N LYS A 97 1.28 -19.14 16.14
CA LYS A 97 1.04 -19.19 14.70
C LYS A 97 2.03 -20.16 14.07
N VAL A 98 1.55 -20.90 13.09
CA VAL A 98 2.37 -21.80 12.27
C VAL A 98 2.42 -21.20 10.86
N VAL A 99 3.62 -20.78 10.45
CA VAL A 99 3.89 -20.22 9.14
C VAL A 99 4.49 -21.32 8.26
N THR A 100 3.76 -21.69 7.21
CA THR A 100 4.22 -22.67 6.22
C THR A 100 5.01 -21.98 5.13
N ILE A 101 6.27 -22.34 4.99
CA ILE A 101 7.17 -21.78 3.97
C ILE A 101 7.65 -22.86 3.01
N MET A 102 8.09 -22.41 1.84
CA MET A 102 8.77 -23.25 0.85
C MET A 102 9.93 -22.50 0.22
N ASN A 103 11.07 -23.14 0.14
CA ASN A 103 12.23 -22.69 -0.63
C ASN A 103 12.97 -23.90 -1.27
N ARG A 104 13.98 -23.62 -2.11
CA ARG A 104 14.71 -24.68 -2.81
C ARG A 104 15.65 -25.49 -1.92
N GLU A 105 16.15 -24.89 -0.85
CA GLU A 105 17.16 -25.50 0.02
C GLU A 105 16.56 -26.41 1.08
N GLU A 106 15.47 -25.94 1.70
CA GLU A 106 14.83 -26.60 2.84
C GLU A 106 13.56 -27.37 2.46
N GLY A 107 13.02 -27.12 1.24
CA GLY A 107 11.73 -27.65 0.82
C GLY A 107 10.56 -27.00 1.56
N LEU A 108 9.58 -27.80 1.97
CA LEU A 108 8.42 -27.36 2.76
C LEU A 108 8.76 -27.43 4.25
N VAL A 109 8.66 -26.29 4.94
CA VAL A 109 8.97 -26.16 6.37
C VAL A 109 7.85 -25.48 7.12
N PHE A 110 7.62 -25.90 8.36
CA PHE A 110 6.66 -25.27 9.28
C PHE A 110 7.42 -24.51 10.38
N LEU A 111 7.22 -23.20 10.44
CA LEU A 111 7.83 -22.34 11.44
C LEU A 111 6.78 -21.95 12.49
N ARG A 112 7.11 -22.06 13.77
CA ARG A 112 6.28 -21.62 14.89
C ARG A 112 6.68 -20.23 15.34
N THR A 113 5.70 -19.40 15.73
CA THR A 113 5.98 -18.05 16.22
C THR A 113 4.88 -17.53 17.15
N LYS A 114 5.26 -16.64 18.06
CA LYS A 114 4.32 -15.92 18.93
C LYS A 114 3.56 -14.85 18.17
N ALA A 115 4.27 -14.09 17.32
CA ALA A 115 3.71 -12.99 16.56
C ALA A 115 4.12 -13.02 15.09
N VAL A 116 3.25 -12.44 14.23
CA VAL A 116 3.50 -12.27 12.79
C VAL A 116 3.27 -10.81 12.39
N ILE A 117 4.18 -10.24 11.61
CA ILE A 117 3.96 -8.95 10.94
C ILE A 117 3.78 -9.21 9.44
N LEU A 118 2.62 -8.82 8.91
CA LEU A 118 2.26 -8.89 7.51
C LEU A 118 2.78 -7.63 6.80
N ALA A 119 3.75 -7.78 5.92
CA ALA A 119 4.40 -6.71 5.17
C ALA A 119 4.54 -7.05 3.67
N MET A 120 3.62 -7.87 3.13
CA MET A 120 3.66 -8.42 1.79
C MET A 120 3.39 -7.40 0.67
N GLY A 121 3.02 -6.18 1.02
CA GLY A 121 2.76 -5.13 0.04
C GLY A 121 1.47 -5.31 -0.74
N CYS A 122 1.49 -4.92 -2.01
CA CYS A 122 0.36 -4.97 -2.92
C CYS A 122 0.80 -5.41 -4.32
N ARG A 123 -0.16 -5.79 -5.16
CA ARG A 123 0.02 -6.03 -6.59
C ARG A 123 -0.81 -5.06 -7.41
N GLU A 124 -0.40 -4.82 -8.63
CA GLU A 124 -1.18 -4.02 -9.58
C GLU A 124 -2.42 -4.78 -10.05
N ARG A 125 -3.48 -4.05 -10.34
CA ARG A 125 -4.70 -4.60 -10.89
C ARG A 125 -4.46 -5.09 -12.32
N PRO A 126 -4.58 -6.40 -12.61
CA PRO A 126 -4.30 -6.96 -13.92
C PRO A 126 -5.45 -6.70 -14.90
N ARG A 127 -5.19 -6.86 -16.21
CA ARG A 127 -6.20 -6.68 -17.28
C ARG A 127 -7.50 -7.47 -17.00
N GLY A 128 -7.39 -8.68 -16.49
CA GLY A 128 -8.57 -9.52 -16.20
C GLY A 128 -9.52 -8.91 -15.16
N ALA A 129 -8.97 -8.22 -14.17
CA ALA A 129 -9.78 -7.52 -13.16
C ALA A 129 -10.40 -6.21 -13.67
N LEU A 130 -9.90 -5.67 -14.78
CA LEU A 130 -10.43 -4.45 -15.41
C LEU A 130 -11.53 -4.74 -16.45
N ASN A 131 -11.69 -6.00 -16.85
CA ASN A 131 -12.65 -6.44 -17.86
C ASN A 131 -12.58 -5.64 -19.18
N ILE A 132 -11.37 -5.23 -19.60
CA ILE A 132 -11.19 -4.47 -20.85
C ILE A 132 -11.59 -5.37 -22.03
N PRO A 133 -12.49 -4.91 -22.93
CA PRO A 133 -12.87 -5.66 -24.12
C PRO A 133 -11.71 -5.90 -25.08
N GLY A 134 -11.93 -6.78 -26.07
CA GLY A 134 -10.98 -7.07 -27.12
C GLY A 134 -10.10 -8.30 -26.87
N TYR A 135 -9.07 -8.45 -27.67
CA TYR A 135 -8.17 -9.59 -27.63
C TYR A 135 -7.25 -9.60 -26.40
N ARG A 136 -6.56 -10.72 -26.18
CA ARG A 136 -5.58 -10.91 -25.09
C ARG A 136 -4.19 -11.28 -25.63
N PRO A 137 -3.60 -10.47 -26.50
CA PRO A 137 -2.30 -10.74 -27.10
C PRO A 137 -1.16 -10.44 -26.10
N ALA A 138 0.08 -10.79 -26.49
CA ALA A 138 1.27 -10.25 -25.87
C ALA A 138 1.32 -8.70 -26.03
N GLY A 139 2.09 -8.02 -25.17
CA GLY A 139 2.21 -6.55 -25.18
C GLY A 139 1.28 -5.82 -24.22
N ILE A 140 0.53 -6.54 -23.37
CA ILE A 140 -0.28 -5.96 -22.30
C ILE A 140 0.45 -6.22 -20.98
N TYR A 141 0.90 -5.16 -20.31
CA TYR A 141 1.62 -5.24 -19.05
C TYR A 141 1.00 -4.28 -18.03
N THR A 142 1.14 -4.58 -16.75
CA THR A 142 0.98 -3.54 -15.73
C THR A 142 2.20 -2.60 -15.77
N ALA A 143 2.02 -1.35 -15.32
CA ALA A 143 3.09 -0.35 -15.37
C ALA A 143 4.30 -0.77 -14.52
N GLY A 144 4.08 -1.38 -13.33
CA GLY A 144 5.15 -1.90 -12.48
C GLY A 144 5.86 -3.11 -13.07
N THR A 145 5.15 -4.01 -13.79
CA THR A 145 5.82 -5.08 -14.54
C THR A 145 6.72 -4.51 -15.63
N ALA A 146 6.24 -3.51 -16.37
CA ALA A 146 7.06 -2.83 -17.37
C ALA A 146 8.27 -2.12 -16.72
N GLN A 147 8.07 -1.53 -15.53
CA GLN A 147 9.13 -0.91 -14.76
C GLN A 147 10.24 -1.91 -14.38
N ARG A 148 9.86 -3.10 -13.90
CA ARG A 148 10.83 -4.17 -13.61
C ARG A 148 11.59 -4.60 -14.85
N LEU A 149 10.89 -4.86 -15.95
CA LEU A 149 11.51 -5.26 -17.23
C LEU A 149 12.55 -4.26 -17.70
N VAL A 150 12.22 -2.96 -17.67
CA VAL A 150 13.12 -1.90 -18.14
C VAL A 150 14.27 -1.66 -17.15
N ASN A 151 13.95 -1.50 -15.87
CA ASN A 151 14.91 -0.98 -14.89
C ASN A 151 15.82 -2.07 -14.28
N MET A 152 15.35 -3.31 -14.19
CA MET A 152 16.08 -4.41 -13.56
C MET A 152 16.56 -5.46 -14.57
N GLU A 153 15.70 -5.80 -15.54
CA GLU A 153 15.98 -6.89 -16.48
C GLU A 153 16.59 -6.40 -17.80
N GLY A 154 16.56 -5.09 -18.09
CA GLY A 154 17.09 -4.51 -19.32
C GLY A 154 16.27 -4.83 -20.59
N TYR A 155 15.00 -5.22 -20.43
CA TYR A 155 14.10 -5.53 -21.53
C TYR A 155 13.14 -4.40 -21.84
N MET A 156 12.96 -4.10 -23.12
CA MET A 156 12.01 -3.11 -23.61
C MET A 156 10.66 -3.79 -23.88
N PRO A 157 9.57 -3.45 -23.14
CA PRO A 157 8.25 -4.07 -23.36
C PRO A 157 7.65 -3.82 -24.73
N GLY A 158 7.95 -2.66 -25.33
CA GLY A 158 7.53 -2.28 -26.66
C GLY A 158 8.05 -0.91 -27.08
N ARG A 159 7.73 -0.50 -28.33
CA ARG A 159 8.23 0.72 -28.95
C ARG A 159 7.17 1.80 -29.12
N GLU A 160 5.92 1.42 -29.31
CA GLU A 160 4.78 2.33 -29.42
C GLU A 160 3.77 2.00 -28.33
N VAL A 161 3.60 2.91 -27.38
CA VAL A 161 2.97 2.62 -26.09
C VAL A 161 1.72 3.48 -25.88
N VAL A 162 0.63 2.85 -25.45
CA VAL A 162 -0.53 3.50 -24.86
C VAL A 162 -0.56 3.14 -23.37
N ILE A 163 -0.88 4.10 -22.52
CA ILE A 163 -0.97 3.88 -21.06
C ILE A 163 -2.42 4.15 -20.62
N LEU A 164 -3.00 3.22 -19.86
CA LEU A 164 -4.28 3.39 -19.20
C LEU A 164 -4.07 3.61 -17.71
N GLY A 165 -4.53 4.75 -17.21
CA GLY A 165 -4.39 5.21 -15.84
C GLY A 165 -3.22 6.20 -15.66
N SER A 166 -3.52 7.30 -14.97
CA SER A 166 -2.59 8.40 -14.69
C SER A 166 -2.14 8.44 -13.22
N GLY A 167 -2.07 7.30 -12.56
CA GLY A 167 -1.39 7.15 -11.28
C GLY A 167 0.13 7.34 -11.44
N ASP A 168 0.85 7.61 -10.34
CA ASP A 168 2.28 7.94 -10.39
C ASP A 168 3.13 6.94 -11.17
N ILE A 169 2.88 5.63 -11.00
CA ILE A 169 3.64 4.60 -11.73
C ILE A 169 3.43 4.73 -13.25
N GLY A 170 2.19 5.00 -13.69
CA GLY A 170 1.87 5.22 -15.11
C GLY A 170 2.58 6.44 -15.68
N LEU A 171 2.58 7.56 -14.94
CA LEU A 171 3.27 8.80 -15.32
C LEU A 171 4.79 8.59 -15.39
N ILE A 172 5.37 7.99 -14.37
CA ILE A 172 6.80 7.69 -14.30
C ILE A 172 7.22 6.78 -15.46
N MET A 173 6.40 5.76 -15.79
CA MET A 173 6.67 4.88 -16.89
C MET A 173 6.48 5.54 -18.25
N ALA A 174 5.57 6.50 -18.40
CA ALA A 174 5.48 7.31 -19.61
C ALA A 174 6.81 8.03 -19.90
N ARG A 175 7.38 8.70 -18.91
CA ARG A 175 8.69 9.32 -19.00
C ARG A 175 9.80 8.29 -19.24
N ARG A 176 9.82 7.20 -18.45
CA ARG A 176 10.88 6.20 -18.51
C ARG A 176 10.94 5.52 -19.89
N MET A 177 9.81 5.06 -20.41
CA MET A 177 9.74 4.45 -21.75
C MET A 177 10.20 5.41 -22.85
N THR A 178 9.86 6.70 -22.72
CA THR A 178 10.29 7.74 -23.69
C THR A 178 11.80 7.94 -23.64
N LEU A 179 12.41 7.98 -22.45
CA LEU A 179 13.87 8.09 -22.28
C LEU A 179 14.63 6.89 -22.86
N GLU A 180 14.01 5.70 -22.85
CA GLU A 180 14.56 4.49 -23.47
C GLU A 180 14.24 4.36 -24.97
N GLY A 181 13.68 5.40 -25.58
CA GLY A 181 13.45 5.49 -27.02
C GLY A 181 12.12 4.94 -27.51
N ALA A 182 11.18 4.60 -26.65
CA ALA A 182 9.80 4.30 -27.04
C ALA A 182 9.01 5.59 -27.31
N LYS A 183 7.96 5.47 -28.13
CA LYS A 183 7.01 6.54 -28.38
C LYS A 183 5.74 6.30 -27.56
N VAL A 184 5.55 7.06 -26.48
CA VAL A 184 4.30 7.06 -25.74
C VAL A 184 3.30 7.94 -26.48
N LYS A 185 2.21 7.33 -26.96
CA LYS A 185 1.19 7.99 -27.81
C LYS A 185 0.22 8.82 -26.98
N VAL A 186 -0.22 8.28 -25.86
CA VAL A 186 -1.24 8.87 -24.98
C VAL A 186 -1.25 8.19 -23.62
N VAL A 187 -1.60 8.95 -22.59
CA VAL A 187 -2.05 8.46 -21.29
C VAL A 187 -3.55 8.74 -21.20
N ALA A 188 -4.37 7.69 -21.06
CA ALA A 188 -5.81 7.79 -20.88
C ALA A 188 -6.16 7.58 -19.42
N GLU A 189 -7.03 8.44 -18.86
CA GLU A 189 -7.48 8.41 -17.47
C GLU A 189 -9.00 8.38 -17.41
N LEU A 190 -9.54 7.38 -16.71
CA LEU A 190 -10.98 7.19 -16.55
C LEU A 190 -11.65 8.35 -15.80
N MET A 191 -10.94 8.94 -14.82
CA MET A 191 -11.47 10.03 -14.00
C MET A 191 -11.30 11.38 -14.70
N PRO A 192 -12.11 12.40 -14.32
CA PRO A 192 -11.95 13.77 -14.84
C PRO A 192 -10.74 14.51 -14.21
N TYR A 193 -9.89 13.81 -13.51
CA TYR A 193 -8.64 14.30 -12.89
C TYR A 193 -7.59 13.19 -12.85
N SER A 194 -6.32 13.56 -12.86
CA SER A 194 -5.22 12.62 -12.67
C SER A 194 -5.13 12.14 -11.23
N GLY A 195 -4.84 10.85 -11.04
CA GLY A 195 -4.57 10.25 -9.74
C GLY A 195 -3.14 10.43 -9.25
N GLY A 196 -2.21 10.88 -10.11
CA GLY A 196 -0.81 11.09 -9.76
C GLY A 196 -0.53 12.48 -9.20
N LEU A 197 0.64 12.64 -8.60
CA LEU A 197 1.11 13.93 -8.06
C LEU A 197 1.30 14.95 -9.16
N GLN A 198 0.97 16.22 -8.89
CA GLN A 198 1.09 17.31 -9.88
C GLN A 198 2.49 17.44 -10.47
N ARG A 199 3.54 17.26 -9.65
CA ARG A 199 4.93 17.27 -10.13
C ARG A 199 5.19 16.20 -11.20
N ASN A 200 4.59 15.02 -11.04
CA ASN A 200 4.77 13.92 -12.00
C ASN A 200 4.01 14.18 -13.30
N ILE A 201 2.87 14.88 -13.28
CA ILE A 201 2.19 15.32 -14.50
C ILE A 201 3.13 16.23 -15.31
N VAL A 202 3.71 17.23 -14.67
CA VAL A 202 4.64 18.16 -15.34
C VAL A 202 5.88 17.42 -15.85
N GLN A 203 6.62 16.76 -14.96
CA GLN A 203 7.92 16.16 -15.28
C GLN A 203 7.86 14.92 -16.17
N CYS A 204 6.72 14.21 -16.18
CA CYS A 204 6.60 12.96 -16.92
C CYS A 204 5.78 13.08 -18.22
N LEU A 205 4.87 14.05 -18.30
CA LEU A 205 4.03 14.21 -19.48
C LEU A 205 4.28 15.55 -20.20
N GLU A 206 4.17 16.68 -19.50
CA GLU A 206 4.29 18.00 -20.13
C GLU A 206 5.69 18.23 -20.73
N ASP A 207 6.75 17.94 -19.97
CA ASP A 207 8.15 18.06 -20.42
C ASP A 207 8.48 17.17 -21.64
N PHE A 208 7.68 16.10 -21.86
CA PHE A 208 7.86 15.16 -22.97
C PHE A 208 6.77 15.29 -24.05
N ASN A 209 5.87 16.27 -23.95
CA ASN A 209 4.74 16.47 -24.84
C ASN A 209 3.87 15.21 -25.02
N ILE A 210 3.66 14.43 -23.94
CA ILE A 210 2.80 13.24 -23.94
C ILE A 210 1.39 13.66 -23.60
N PRO A 211 0.38 13.40 -24.47
CA PRO A 211 -1.00 13.78 -24.24
C PRO A 211 -1.61 13.04 -23.05
N LEU A 212 -2.26 13.76 -22.13
CA LEU A 212 -3.12 13.22 -21.07
C LEU A 212 -4.58 13.45 -21.46
N LYS A 213 -5.35 12.35 -21.59
CA LYS A 213 -6.79 12.39 -21.87
C LYS A 213 -7.57 11.94 -20.64
N LEU A 214 -8.15 12.91 -19.96
CA LEU A 214 -9.04 12.70 -18.82
C LEU A 214 -10.44 12.27 -19.28
N SER A 215 -11.20 11.57 -18.44
CA SER A 215 -12.52 11.01 -18.78
C SER A 215 -12.47 10.10 -20.01
N HIS A 216 -11.40 9.32 -20.19
CA HIS A 216 -11.23 8.36 -21.27
C HIS A 216 -10.86 6.98 -20.75
N THR A 217 -11.30 5.94 -21.44
CA THR A 217 -10.95 4.56 -21.12
C THR A 217 -10.66 3.74 -22.39
N VAL A 218 -9.97 2.62 -22.23
CA VAL A 218 -9.77 1.66 -23.32
C VAL A 218 -11.04 0.83 -23.49
N ILE A 219 -11.57 0.80 -24.73
CA ILE A 219 -12.79 0.07 -25.08
C ILE A 219 -12.55 -1.11 -26.02
N ASP A 220 -11.38 -1.18 -26.66
CA ASP A 220 -10.98 -2.34 -27.47
C ASP A 220 -9.48 -2.50 -27.56
N ILE A 221 -9.03 -3.76 -27.66
CA ILE A 221 -7.64 -4.17 -27.86
C ILE A 221 -7.55 -4.99 -29.12
N GLN A 222 -6.76 -4.54 -30.07
CA GLN A 222 -6.56 -5.17 -31.37
C GLN A 222 -5.26 -6.00 -31.40
N GLY A 223 -5.25 -7.04 -32.24
CA GLY A 223 -4.11 -7.94 -32.42
C GLY A 223 -4.29 -9.29 -31.72
N LYS A 224 -3.92 -10.37 -32.40
CA LYS A 224 -4.06 -11.75 -31.87
C LYS A 224 -2.80 -12.25 -31.18
N GLU A 225 -1.65 -12.11 -31.80
CA GLU A 225 -0.35 -12.53 -31.24
C GLU A 225 0.25 -11.46 -30.33
N ARG A 226 0.26 -10.22 -30.82
CA ARG A 226 0.70 -9.04 -30.09
C ARG A 226 -0.29 -7.90 -30.31
N VAL A 227 -0.33 -6.93 -29.41
CA VAL A 227 -1.08 -5.68 -29.56
C VAL A 227 -0.66 -5.00 -30.87
N THR A 228 -1.63 -4.63 -31.71
CA THR A 228 -1.43 -3.84 -32.94
C THR A 228 -2.14 -2.50 -32.87
N GLY A 229 -3.07 -2.34 -31.93
CA GLY A 229 -3.79 -1.10 -31.73
C GLY A 229 -4.67 -1.13 -30.49
N ILE A 230 -4.97 0.06 -30.01
CA ILE A 230 -5.87 0.30 -28.86
C ILE A 230 -6.89 1.35 -29.27
N THR A 231 -8.16 1.09 -28.98
CA THR A 231 -9.22 2.08 -29.11
C THR A 231 -9.57 2.62 -27.72
N ILE A 232 -9.50 3.94 -27.55
CA ILE A 232 -10.03 4.63 -26.38
C ILE A 232 -11.31 5.39 -26.73
N ALA A 233 -12.15 5.67 -25.74
CA ALA A 233 -13.31 6.54 -25.90
C ALA A 233 -13.50 7.41 -24.65
N GLN A 234 -14.14 8.56 -24.85
CA GLN A 234 -14.60 9.41 -23.75
C GLN A 234 -15.67 8.67 -22.93
N VAL A 235 -15.74 8.93 -21.64
CA VAL A 235 -16.77 8.36 -20.75
C VAL A 235 -17.67 9.46 -20.16
N ASP A 236 -18.91 9.08 -19.91
CA ASP A 236 -19.91 9.91 -19.21
C ASP A 236 -19.66 9.95 -17.68
N GLU A 237 -20.52 10.65 -16.95
CA GLU A 237 -20.49 10.76 -15.49
C GLU A 237 -20.62 9.39 -14.78
N ASN A 238 -21.26 8.41 -15.44
CA ASN A 238 -21.40 7.04 -14.97
C ASN A 238 -20.22 6.14 -15.39
N ARG A 239 -19.18 6.72 -15.99
CA ARG A 239 -17.99 6.03 -16.54
C ARG A 239 -18.30 5.05 -17.67
N LYS A 240 -19.39 5.29 -18.42
CA LYS A 240 -19.73 4.52 -19.60
C LYS A 240 -19.19 5.19 -20.86
N PRO A 241 -18.60 4.42 -21.79
CA PRO A 241 -18.11 4.97 -23.05
C PRO A 241 -19.21 5.67 -23.84
N ILE A 242 -18.89 6.86 -24.39
CA ILE A 242 -19.77 7.66 -25.21
C ILE A 242 -19.56 7.27 -26.68
N PRO A 243 -20.57 6.71 -27.38
CA PRO A 243 -20.45 6.36 -28.79
C PRO A 243 -20.12 7.57 -29.68
N GLY A 244 -19.25 7.38 -30.68
CA GLY A 244 -18.82 8.43 -31.59
C GLY A 244 -17.62 9.25 -31.09
N THR A 245 -17.04 8.88 -29.95
CA THR A 245 -15.84 9.54 -29.40
C THR A 245 -14.60 8.64 -29.48
N GLU A 246 -14.68 7.56 -30.26
CA GLU A 246 -13.64 6.56 -30.38
C GLU A 246 -12.40 7.14 -31.05
N GLU A 247 -11.22 6.88 -30.47
CA GLU A 247 -9.93 7.21 -31.02
C GLU A 247 -9.07 5.96 -31.08
N ILE A 248 -8.50 5.68 -32.26
CA ILE A 248 -7.67 4.50 -32.50
C ILE A 248 -6.20 4.91 -32.49
N TYR A 249 -5.42 4.21 -31.67
CA TYR A 249 -3.97 4.36 -31.58
C TYR A 249 -3.27 3.08 -32.06
N SER A 250 -2.54 3.16 -33.16
CA SER A 250 -1.60 2.10 -33.56
C SER A 250 -0.50 2.03 -32.51
N CYS A 251 -0.31 0.87 -31.88
CA CYS A 251 0.70 0.63 -30.85
C CYS A 251 0.99 -0.85 -30.73
N ASP A 252 2.13 -1.21 -30.13
CA ASP A 252 2.54 -2.58 -29.87
C ASP A 252 2.46 -2.94 -28.38
N THR A 253 2.14 -1.96 -27.53
CA THR A 253 2.12 -2.13 -26.07
C THR A 253 1.04 -1.29 -25.40
N LEU A 254 0.32 -1.92 -24.48
CA LEU A 254 -0.60 -1.29 -23.52
C LEU A 254 -0.04 -1.46 -22.12
N LEU A 255 0.21 -0.34 -21.42
CA LEU A 255 0.53 -0.35 -20.00
C LEU A 255 -0.70 -0.01 -19.17
N LEU A 256 -0.88 -0.75 -18.08
CA LEU A 256 -2.01 -0.59 -17.14
C LEU A 256 -1.50 -0.03 -15.80
N SER A 257 -1.97 1.16 -15.44
CA SER A 257 -1.72 1.82 -14.15
C SER A 257 -3.05 2.13 -13.45
N CYS A 258 -3.87 1.07 -13.24
CA CYS A 258 -5.28 1.19 -12.85
C CYS A 258 -5.54 0.84 -11.39
N GLY A 259 -4.59 1.13 -10.51
CA GLY A 259 -4.70 0.93 -9.08
C GLY A 259 -4.04 -0.36 -8.59
N LEU A 260 -3.90 -0.42 -7.27
CA LEU A 260 -3.20 -1.46 -6.53
C LEU A 260 -4.18 -2.27 -5.69
N ILE A 261 -3.86 -3.54 -5.46
CA ILE A 261 -4.63 -4.49 -4.64
C ILE A 261 -3.69 -4.98 -3.53
N PRO A 262 -3.97 -4.69 -2.25
CA PRO A 262 -3.24 -5.27 -1.13
C PRO A 262 -3.21 -6.80 -1.16
N GLU A 263 -2.05 -7.41 -0.88
CA GLU A 263 -1.80 -8.86 -0.94
C GLU A 263 -2.29 -9.54 0.33
N ASN A 264 -3.59 -9.86 0.40
CA ASN A 264 -4.25 -10.34 1.62
C ASN A 264 -4.80 -11.77 1.55
N GLU A 265 -4.32 -12.60 0.65
CA GLU A 265 -4.69 -14.01 0.59
C GLU A 265 -4.33 -14.76 1.89
N LEU A 266 -3.12 -14.52 2.44
CA LEU A 266 -2.68 -15.10 3.71
C LEU A 266 -3.49 -14.55 4.89
N SER A 267 -3.75 -13.25 4.91
CA SER A 267 -4.58 -12.59 5.93
C SER A 267 -6.00 -13.16 5.98
N SER A 268 -6.60 -13.33 4.80
CA SER A 268 -7.94 -13.90 4.63
C SER A 268 -8.01 -15.37 5.09
N LYS A 269 -7.04 -16.20 4.70
CA LYS A 269 -6.96 -17.61 5.12
C LYS A 269 -6.82 -17.75 6.63
N LEU A 270 -6.03 -16.87 7.26
CA LEU A 270 -5.86 -16.83 8.71
C LEU A 270 -7.13 -16.38 9.45
N GLY A 271 -8.12 -15.84 8.73
CA GLY A 271 -9.38 -15.35 9.27
C GLY A 271 -9.32 -13.90 9.77
N ALA A 272 -8.34 -13.12 9.32
CA ALA A 272 -8.32 -11.68 9.58
C ALA A 272 -9.47 -10.98 8.86
N GLN A 273 -10.16 -10.09 9.57
CA GLN A 273 -11.22 -9.27 8.98
C GLN A 273 -10.60 -8.27 8.01
N LEU A 274 -11.11 -8.24 6.78
CA LEU A 274 -10.66 -7.29 5.76
C LEU A 274 -11.64 -6.13 5.60
N SER A 275 -11.12 -4.94 5.38
CA SER A 275 -11.89 -3.76 5.04
C SER A 275 -12.40 -3.85 3.58
N PRO A 276 -13.70 -3.68 3.32
CA PRO A 276 -14.23 -3.72 1.97
C PRO A 276 -13.77 -2.54 1.10
N VAL A 277 -13.24 -1.47 1.73
CA VAL A 277 -12.78 -0.26 1.03
C VAL A 277 -11.32 -0.34 0.66
N THR A 278 -10.45 -0.74 1.59
CA THR A 278 -9.00 -0.82 1.36
C THR A 278 -8.55 -2.19 0.87
N SER A 279 -9.35 -3.24 1.07
CA SER A 279 -8.99 -4.66 0.92
C SER A 279 -7.83 -5.09 1.84
N GLY A 280 -7.40 -4.25 2.76
CA GLY A 280 -6.43 -4.54 3.81
C GLY A 280 -7.09 -5.02 5.10
N PRO A 281 -6.33 -5.57 6.05
CA PRO A 281 -6.87 -5.97 7.34
C PRO A 281 -7.45 -4.78 8.13
N VAL A 282 -8.52 -5.05 8.88
CA VAL A 282 -9.01 -4.13 9.91
C VAL A 282 -8.05 -4.20 11.08
N VAL A 283 -7.52 -3.03 11.49
CA VAL A 283 -6.52 -2.95 12.56
C VAL A 283 -6.92 -1.95 13.65
N ASN A 284 -6.34 -2.14 14.83
CA ASN A 284 -6.41 -1.19 15.94
C ASN A 284 -5.23 -0.20 15.93
N GLU A 285 -5.12 0.63 16.95
CA GLU A 285 -4.07 1.65 17.15
C GLU A 285 -2.65 1.08 17.13
N SER A 286 -2.49 -0.18 17.53
CA SER A 286 -1.22 -0.91 17.54
C SER A 286 -0.91 -1.58 16.21
N LEU A 287 -1.74 -1.39 15.16
CA LEU A 287 -1.69 -2.07 13.87
C LEU A 287 -1.91 -3.59 13.98
N GLU A 288 -2.44 -4.06 15.10
CA GLU A 288 -2.84 -5.45 15.30
C GLU A 288 -4.17 -5.70 14.59
N THR A 289 -4.26 -6.80 13.87
CA THR A 289 -5.46 -7.19 13.11
C THR A 289 -6.54 -7.76 14.06
N SER A 290 -7.66 -8.23 13.50
CA SER A 290 -8.67 -8.98 14.25
C SER A 290 -8.16 -10.36 14.75
N VAL A 291 -6.94 -10.72 14.43
CA VAL A 291 -6.28 -11.95 14.87
C VAL A 291 -5.17 -11.59 15.84
N GLU A 292 -5.32 -12.01 17.09
CA GLU A 292 -4.35 -11.75 18.17
C GLU A 292 -2.92 -12.09 17.77
N GLY A 293 -1.97 -11.16 18.01
CA GLY A 293 -0.56 -11.30 17.69
C GLY A 293 -0.23 -11.29 16.19
N VAL A 294 -1.15 -10.83 15.35
CA VAL A 294 -0.93 -10.64 13.91
C VAL A 294 -1.09 -9.17 13.58
N PHE A 295 -0.02 -8.55 13.13
CA PHE A 295 0.06 -7.13 12.77
C PHE A 295 0.13 -6.96 11.27
N ALA A 296 -0.30 -5.80 10.75
CA ALA A 296 -0.20 -5.48 9.34
C ALA A 296 0.29 -4.06 9.13
N CYS A 297 1.18 -3.84 8.15
CA CYS A 297 1.74 -2.53 7.87
C CYS A 297 2.13 -2.36 6.40
N GLY A 298 2.18 -1.11 5.95
CA GLY A 298 2.49 -0.77 4.57
C GLY A 298 1.37 -1.13 3.60
N ASN A 299 1.70 -1.39 2.34
CA ASN A 299 0.71 -1.52 1.28
C ASN A 299 -0.19 -2.78 1.36
N VAL A 300 0.13 -3.74 2.22
CA VAL A 300 -0.79 -4.84 2.55
C VAL A 300 -1.97 -4.36 3.40
N LEU A 301 -1.77 -3.31 4.20
CA LEU A 301 -2.79 -2.70 5.05
C LEU A 301 -3.63 -1.67 4.28
N HIS A 302 -2.97 -0.70 3.68
CA HIS A 302 -3.55 0.27 2.76
C HIS A 302 -2.46 0.88 1.87
N VAL A 303 -2.82 1.29 0.65
CA VAL A 303 -1.85 1.83 -0.30
C VAL A 303 -1.38 3.22 0.14
N HIS A 304 -0.08 3.41 0.28
CA HIS A 304 0.56 4.68 0.61
C HIS A 304 1.07 5.43 -0.62
N ASP A 305 1.17 6.75 -0.51
CA ASP A 305 1.74 7.62 -1.55
C ASP A 305 3.26 7.76 -1.40
N LEU A 306 3.74 7.74 -0.15
CA LEU A 306 5.14 7.94 0.20
C LEU A 306 5.68 6.76 1.00
N VAL A 307 6.84 6.24 0.60
CA VAL A 307 7.51 5.15 1.32
C VAL A 307 7.93 5.54 2.73
N ASP A 308 8.22 6.82 2.96
CA ASP A 308 8.54 7.35 4.29
C ASP A 308 7.43 7.03 5.31
N TYR A 309 6.16 7.16 4.90
CA TYR A 309 5.01 6.82 5.75
C TYR A 309 4.81 5.31 5.90
N VAL A 310 5.19 4.52 4.88
CA VAL A 310 5.24 3.05 4.98
C VAL A 310 6.21 2.63 6.08
N SER A 311 7.42 3.19 6.07
CA SER A 311 8.47 2.85 7.03
C SER A 311 8.14 3.33 8.45
N GLU A 312 7.54 4.52 8.59
CA GLU A 312 7.06 5.04 9.87
C GLU A 312 5.97 4.13 10.48
N GLU A 313 4.96 3.77 9.69
CA GLU A 313 3.87 2.89 10.11
C GLU A 313 4.39 1.51 10.48
N ALA A 314 5.24 0.94 9.64
CA ALA A 314 5.82 -0.37 9.86
C ALA A 314 6.73 -0.41 11.09
N GLY A 315 7.45 0.66 11.36
CA GLY A 315 8.23 0.79 12.59
C GLY A 315 7.36 0.68 13.84
N ARG A 316 6.18 1.30 13.82
CA ARG A 316 5.20 1.16 14.94
C ARG A 316 4.69 -0.27 15.06
N ALA A 317 4.38 -0.95 13.94
CA ALA A 317 4.00 -2.36 13.98
C ALA A 317 5.11 -3.23 14.61
N GLY A 318 6.38 -2.92 14.34
CA GLY A 318 7.54 -3.58 14.97
C GLY A 318 7.60 -3.38 16.48
N ILE A 319 7.39 -2.14 16.96
CA ILE A 319 7.36 -1.81 18.40
C ILE A 319 6.21 -2.56 19.08
N HIS A 320 5.00 -2.48 18.54
CA HIS A 320 3.83 -3.14 19.15
C HIS A 320 3.90 -4.67 19.08
N GLY A 321 4.52 -5.23 18.04
CA GLY A 321 4.86 -6.66 17.99
C GLY A 321 5.81 -7.08 19.11
N ALA A 322 6.81 -6.24 19.43
CA ALA A 322 7.71 -6.48 20.55
C ALA A 322 6.99 -6.37 21.91
N GLU A 323 6.09 -5.43 22.08
CA GLU A 323 5.26 -5.30 23.27
C GLU A 323 4.38 -6.53 23.48
N TYR A 324 3.72 -7.00 22.42
CA TYR A 324 2.92 -8.23 22.46
C TYR A 324 3.74 -9.44 22.91
N ILE A 325 4.97 -9.62 22.38
CA ILE A 325 5.86 -10.72 22.75
C ILE A 325 6.31 -10.61 24.21
N ARG A 326 6.56 -9.40 24.69
CA ARG A 326 6.93 -9.14 26.08
C ARG A 326 5.80 -9.53 27.04
N ASP A 327 4.55 -9.17 26.70
CA ASP A 327 3.38 -9.53 27.49
C ASP A 327 3.10 -11.03 27.43
N TRP A 328 3.28 -11.66 26.26
CA TRP A 328 3.23 -13.10 26.11
C TRP A 328 4.20 -13.81 27.07
N ASN A 329 5.44 -13.34 27.14
CA ASN A 329 6.47 -13.95 27.98
C ASN A 329 6.20 -13.76 29.50
N ARG A 330 5.38 -12.78 29.87
CA ARG A 330 4.94 -12.56 31.26
C ARG A 330 3.68 -13.33 31.64
N ASP A 331 3.15 -14.13 30.72
CA ASP A 331 1.89 -14.87 30.87
C ASP A 331 0.69 -13.98 31.29
N GLN A 332 0.74 -12.72 30.89
CA GLN A 332 -0.36 -11.78 31.10
C GLN A 332 -1.46 -12.10 30.09
N ALA A 333 -2.53 -12.74 30.57
CA ALA A 333 -3.75 -12.86 29.78
C ALA A 333 -4.32 -11.44 29.56
N ARG A 334 -4.51 -11.04 28.30
CA ARG A 334 -5.25 -9.82 27.98
C ARG A 334 -6.68 -9.98 28.48
N GLU A 335 -7.14 -9.07 29.34
CA GLU A 335 -8.48 -9.11 29.88
C GLU A 335 -9.51 -8.97 28.74
N ASN A 336 -10.53 -9.85 28.76
CA ASN A 336 -11.59 -9.92 27.74
C ASN A 336 -12.56 -8.72 27.71
N LYS A 337 -12.31 -7.64 28.44
CA LYS A 337 -13.15 -6.44 28.53
C LYS A 337 -12.36 -5.16 28.21
N GLU A 338 -11.75 -5.14 27.05
CA GLU A 338 -11.10 -3.92 26.57
C GLU A 338 -12.16 -2.97 25.98
N THR A 339 -12.08 -1.69 26.32
CA THR A 339 -12.87 -0.65 25.65
C THR A 339 -12.36 -0.48 24.24
N VAL A 340 -13.22 -0.73 23.24
CA VAL A 340 -12.90 -0.56 21.83
C VAL A 340 -13.74 0.57 21.24
N ILE A 341 -13.08 1.62 20.78
CA ILE A 341 -13.71 2.74 20.09
C ILE A 341 -13.56 2.55 18.58
N ARG A 342 -14.68 2.52 17.85
CA ARG A 342 -14.69 2.44 16.38
C ARG A 342 -14.60 3.82 15.76
N ILE A 343 -13.82 3.95 14.69
CA ILE A 343 -13.78 5.18 13.88
C ILE A 343 -14.78 5.02 12.74
N GLN A 344 -15.89 5.75 12.82
CA GLN A 344 -16.87 5.84 11.74
C GLN A 344 -16.51 7.03 10.84
N THR A 345 -16.51 6.82 9.52
CA THR A 345 -16.17 7.86 8.54
C THR A 345 -17.40 8.32 7.77
N GLU A 346 -17.56 9.65 7.61
CA GLU A 346 -18.70 10.31 6.96
C GLU A 346 -18.20 11.51 6.10
N GLY A 347 -19.14 12.24 5.47
CA GLY A 347 -18.86 13.51 4.79
C GLY A 347 -17.83 13.42 3.66
N GLY A 348 -17.70 12.25 3.02
CA GLY A 348 -16.77 12.06 1.91
C GLY A 348 -15.41 11.48 2.29
N ILE A 349 -15.17 11.12 3.56
CA ILE A 349 -14.03 10.28 3.96
C ILE A 349 -14.36 8.83 3.60
N ARG A 350 -13.49 8.20 2.83
CA ARG A 350 -13.72 6.83 2.34
C ARG A 350 -13.41 5.75 3.37
N TYR A 351 -12.35 5.92 4.13
CA TYR A 351 -11.87 4.99 5.15
C TYR A 351 -10.89 5.67 6.10
N SER A 352 -10.64 5.06 7.23
CA SER A 352 -9.56 5.41 8.17
C SER A 352 -8.68 4.19 8.46
N VAL A 353 -7.45 4.42 8.85
CA VAL A 353 -6.51 3.45 9.44
C VAL A 353 -5.81 4.13 10.62
N PRO A 354 -5.94 3.58 11.84
CA PRO A 354 -6.73 2.39 12.21
C PRO A 354 -8.24 2.62 12.09
N GLN A 355 -9.00 1.51 12.13
CA GLN A 355 -10.47 1.53 12.17
C GLN A 355 -11.01 1.43 13.60
N MET A 356 -10.17 1.01 14.53
CA MET A 356 -10.51 0.83 15.95
C MET A 356 -9.39 1.39 16.83
N ILE A 357 -9.73 1.83 18.00
CA ILE A 357 -8.79 2.32 19.03
C ILE A 357 -9.14 1.66 20.35
N ARG A 358 -8.13 1.14 21.04
CA ARG A 358 -8.21 0.68 22.42
C ARG A 358 -7.49 1.71 23.30
N PRO A 359 -8.20 2.64 23.94
CA PRO A 359 -7.58 3.74 24.68
C PRO A 359 -6.59 3.29 25.75
N ASP A 360 -6.82 2.12 26.35
CA ASP A 360 -5.95 1.59 27.40
C ASP A 360 -4.57 1.16 26.87
N HIS A 361 -4.48 0.79 25.58
CA HIS A 361 -3.26 0.33 24.93
C HIS A 361 -2.60 1.38 24.03
N MET A 362 -3.27 2.51 23.76
CA MET A 362 -2.67 3.55 22.92
C MET A 362 -1.65 4.39 23.71
N GLU A 363 -0.65 4.90 23.00
CA GLU A 363 0.20 5.98 23.50
C GLU A 363 -0.60 7.28 23.73
N ASP A 364 0.04 8.36 24.14
CA ASP A 364 -0.63 9.67 24.36
C ASP A 364 -1.39 10.16 23.11
N THR A 365 -0.96 9.73 21.93
CA THR A 365 -1.59 10.08 20.65
C THR A 365 -1.64 8.89 19.70
N VAL A 366 -2.63 8.92 18.79
CA VAL A 366 -2.68 8.01 17.64
C VAL A 366 -2.84 8.80 16.33
N THR A 367 -2.04 8.48 15.33
CA THR A 367 -2.18 9.05 13.98
C THR A 367 -3.19 8.23 13.20
N VAL A 368 -4.29 8.86 12.79
CA VAL A 368 -5.30 8.27 11.92
C VAL A 368 -5.02 8.76 10.49
N ARG A 369 -4.75 7.82 9.59
CA ARG A 369 -4.60 8.08 8.15
C ARG A 369 -5.91 7.80 7.43
N PHE A 370 -6.24 8.61 6.42
CA PHE A 370 -7.50 8.48 5.68
C PHE A 370 -7.38 9.02 4.26
N ARG A 371 -8.33 8.67 3.40
CA ARG A 371 -8.50 9.26 2.07
C ARG A 371 -9.93 9.75 1.88
N VAL A 372 -10.06 10.77 1.02
CA VAL A 372 -11.35 11.32 0.61
C VAL A 372 -11.84 10.71 -0.70
N GLY A 373 -13.14 10.77 -0.96
CA GLY A 373 -13.77 10.21 -2.17
C GLY A 373 -13.82 11.15 -3.36
N ARG A 374 -13.62 12.44 -3.14
CA ARG A 374 -13.61 13.51 -4.17
C ARG A 374 -12.63 14.62 -3.77
N VAL A 375 -12.39 15.56 -4.69
CA VAL A 375 -11.61 16.74 -4.38
C VAL A 375 -12.42 17.68 -3.49
N PHE A 376 -11.82 18.13 -2.39
CA PHE A 376 -12.34 19.15 -1.48
C PHE A 376 -11.43 20.36 -1.47
N LYS A 377 -12.00 21.56 -1.32
CA LYS A 377 -11.26 22.84 -1.18
C LYS A 377 -11.86 23.63 -0.04
N ASP A 378 -11.00 24.24 0.78
CA ASP A 378 -11.34 25.11 1.90
C ASP A 378 -12.41 24.50 2.84
N VAL A 379 -12.14 23.31 3.31
CA VAL A 379 -13.01 22.51 4.19
C VAL A 379 -12.34 22.21 5.53
N TYR A 380 -13.09 21.64 6.44
CA TYR A 380 -12.59 21.16 7.73
C TYR A 380 -12.70 19.65 7.83
N VAL A 381 -11.72 19.03 8.45
CA VAL A 381 -11.82 17.65 8.96
C VAL A 381 -12.12 17.73 10.44
N SER A 382 -13.27 17.20 10.82
CA SER A 382 -13.78 17.22 12.19
C SER A 382 -13.93 15.82 12.74
N VAL A 383 -13.69 15.68 14.04
CA VAL A 383 -13.94 14.44 14.79
C VAL A 383 -14.91 14.75 15.92
N TYR A 384 -15.91 13.88 16.05
CA TYR A 384 -16.98 13.99 17.02
C TYR A 384 -16.97 12.80 17.98
N ARG A 385 -17.17 13.10 19.24
CA ARG A 385 -17.46 12.18 20.34
C ARG A 385 -18.92 12.41 20.75
N GLY A 386 -19.84 11.57 20.26
CA GLY A 386 -21.26 11.90 20.34
C GLY A 386 -21.57 13.19 19.59
N GLU A 387 -22.12 14.19 20.30
CA GLU A 387 -22.40 15.52 19.75
C GLU A 387 -21.22 16.51 19.90
N GLU A 388 -20.25 16.18 20.74
CA GLU A 388 -19.11 17.05 21.01
C GLU A 388 -18.04 16.95 19.93
N ARG A 389 -17.66 18.10 19.34
CA ARG A 389 -16.58 18.21 18.38
C ARG A 389 -15.23 18.34 19.08
N ILE A 390 -14.46 17.25 19.10
CA ILE A 390 -13.15 17.18 19.78
C ILE A 390 -11.97 17.60 18.89
N VAL A 391 -12.12 17.54 17.56
CA VAL A 391 -11.11 18.01 16.59
C VAL A 391 -11.80 18.78 15.48
N HIS A 392 -11.14 19.87 15.02
CA HIS A 392 -11.58 20.69 13.90
C HIS A 392 -10.39 21.30 13.20
N LYS A 393 -9.98 20.76 12.06
CA LYS A 393 -8.75 21.17 11.35
C LYS A 393 -9.04 21.57 9.92
N LYS A 394 -8.71 22.81 9.56
CA LYS A 394 -8.82 23.34 8.19
C LYS A 394 -7.91 22.58 7.23
N ARG A 395 -8.42 22.33 6.03
CA ARG A 395 -7.72 21.78 4.87
C ARG A 395 -7.96 22.68 3.67
N LYS A 396 -6.90 23.23 3.09
CA LYS A 396 -6.99 24.07 1.88
C LYS A 396 -7.42 23.24 0.67
N LYS A 397 -6.88 22.01 0.56
CA LYS A 397 -7.19 21.07 -0.51
C LYS A 397 -6.99 19.65 0.01
N MET A 398 -7.88 18.74 -0.37
CA MET A 398 -7.71 17.28 -0.23
C MET A 398 -8.13 16.63 -1.54
N ALA A 399 -7.41 15.60 -1.97
CA ALA A 399 -7.68 14.86 -3.21
C ALA A 399 -7.69 13.34 -2.96
N PRO A 400 -8.46 12.56 -3.75
CA PRO A 400 -8.54 11.10 -3.56
C PRO A 400 -7.20 10.37 -3.70
N GLY A 401 -6.27 10.92 -4.49
CA GLY A 401 -4.93 10.38 -4.71
C GLY A 401 -3.96 10.63 -3.55
N GLU A 402 -4.27 11.55 -2.63
CA GLU A 402 -3.38 11.98 -1.55
C GLU A 402 -3.83 11.42 -0.20
N MET A 403 -2.89 10.90 0.58
CA MET A 403 -3.13 10.42 1.93
C MET A 403 -3.18 11.59 2.91
N GLU A 404 -4.26 11.69 3.66
CA GLU A 404 -4.42 12.64 4.74
C GLU A 404 -4.16 12.00 6.10
N GLN A 405 -3.80 12.82 7.09
CA GLN A 405 -3.59 12.35 8.45
C GLN A 405 -4.13 13.32 9.49
N LEU A 406 -4.59 12.74 10.61
CA LEU A 406 -5.08 13.44 11.78
C LEU A 406 -4.55 12.77 13.03
N VAL A 407 -4.14 13.56 14.02
CA VAL A 407 -3.67 13.06 15.32
C VAL A 407 -4.79 13.22 16.33
N LEU A 408 -5.18 12.11 16.99
CA LEU A 408 -6.10 12.07 18.11
C LEU A 408 -5.32 11.90 19.42
N LYS A 409 -5.75 12.59 20.46
CA LYS A 409 -5.16 12.48 21.81
C LYS A 409 -5.91 11.46 22.64
N LYS A 410 -5.21 10.70 23.44
CA LYS A 410 -5.78 9.75 24.42
C LYS A 410 -6.77 10.44 25.36
N SER A 411 -6.41 11.63 25.86
CA SER A 411 -7.28 12.42 26.74
C SER A 411 -8.65 12.73 26.13
N ASP A 412 -8.72 12.95 24.81
CA ASP A 412 -9.98 13.27 24.14
C ASP A 412 -10.89 12.03 24.01
N LEU A 413 -10.31 10.83 23.99
CA LEU A 413 -11.02 9.55 23.86
C LEU A 413 -11.46 8.98 25.20
N THR A 414 -10.68 9.21 26.27
CA THR A 414 -10.96 8.68 27.61
C THR A 414 -11.86 9.57 28.46
N ALA A 415 -12.17 10.80 28.01
CA ALA A 415 -12.98 11.76 28.75
C ALA A 415 -14.48 11.41 28.83
N ALA A 416 -14.97 10.38 28.13
CA ALA A 416 -16.36 9.90 28.19
C ALA A 416 -16.41 8.41 28.49
N GLU A 417 -17.08 8.04 29.58
CA GLU A 417 -17.34 6.64 29.91
C GLU A 417 -18.30 5.99 28.89
N GLY A 418 -18.02 4.75 28.51
CA GLY A 418 -18.88 3.97 27.60
C GLY A 418 -18.83 4.41 26.13
N LEU A 419 -17.79 5.17 25.72
CA LEU A 419 -17.60 5.56 24.33
C LEU A 419 -17.29 4.33 23.47
N ASP A 420 -18.17 4.02 22.51
CA ASP A 420 -18.03 2.88 21.58
C ASP A 420 -17.64 3.32 20.16
N LYS A 421 -17.82 4.62 19.84
CA LYS A 421 -17.47 5.16 18.52
C LYS A 421 -17.16 6.65 18.55
N ILE A 422 -16.33 7.06 17.60
CA ILE A 422 -16.15 8.45 17.16
C ILE A 422 -16.50 8.58 15.69
N VAL A 423 -16.95 9.78 15.28
CA VAL A 423 -17.31 10.07 13.89
C VAL A 423 -16.31 11.07 13.32
N MET A 424 -15.64 10.68 12.24
CA MET A 424 -14.73 11.55 11.48
C MET A 424 -15.38 11.94 10.15
N LYS A 425 -15.48 13.23 9.87
CA LYS A 425 -16.14 13.73 8.65
C LYS A 425 -15.49 15.00 8.09
N VAL A 426 -15.74 15.23 6.79
CA VAL A 426 -15.44 16.51 6.14
C VAL A 426 -16.65 17.41 6.25
N GLU A 427 -16.41 18.68 6.63
CA GLU A 427 -17.44 19.71 6.76
C GLU A 427 -17.02 20.96 6.01
N GLU A 428 -17.99 21.67 5.44
CA GLU A 428 -17.82 23.03 4.93
C GLU A 428 -17.82 24.00 6.12
N GLU A 429 -17.26 25.19 5.92
CA GLU A 429 -17.29 26.25 6.95
C GLU A 429 -18.77 26.63 7.20
N SER A 430 -19.24 26.44 8.41
CA SER A 430 -20.58 26.82 8.86
C SER A 430 -20.59 28.26 9.39
#